data_88126b0b37ace14c8b7abc37500490d7
#
_entry.id   88126b0b37ace14c8b7abc37500490d7
#
_cell.length_a   1.000
_cell.length_b   1.000
_cell.length_c   1.000
_cell.angle_alpha   90.00
_cell.angle_beta   90.00
_cell.angle_gamma   90.00
#
_symmetry.space_group_name_H-M   'P 1'
#
loop_
_entity.id
_entity.type
_entity.pdbx_description
1 polymer ?
#
loop_
_entity_poly.entity_id
_entity_poly.type
_entity_poly.pdbx_seq_one_letter_code
_entity_poly.pdbx_strand_id
1 'polypeptide(L)'
;LSSQHKHFYSNVVWQYGLQIVKYIFPLITLPYLTRVLLPEGYAIYAYVVSFMTFAQTFVDFGFNLSGTKRIAKSETVEEENRAIGAVTEARLLLGVVTGAIVVVVAWFIPITHSNMLYTMLAFVAVFGKAVAPDFLFQGHENMGPLTTRYFVSKGVSTALTFVVVHSIDDILWIPILDILSSVIALAWSFISAKRMFGTTITFVPLCEALSELKVSALYCFSNMASVVFSGFTTLLIGIVITNKAMISYWSLAVTAINAIQSLYSPIVNSLYPHMVKGGDYGFARKLLLVSIPVLLIGTIAFAALSDVVMLVLGGKDYLSGSWVIAWASPVLLFSFYATMVGWPILGASGKVTEVTFTTVGSAVFCIVSLLTVSAIGVASLQVICIIRCLTEAIMCVSRIWLARGYLFPSRSVTADCER
;
A
#
# COMPACT_ATOMS: atom_id res chain seq x y z
N LEU A 1 28.24 -10.76 -19.99
CA LEU A 1 27.14 -9.85 -19.57
C LEU A 1 27.72 -8.46 -19.46
N SER A 2 27.21 -7.49 -20.23
CA SER A 2 27.68 -6.11 -20.20
C SER A 2 27.54 -5.52 -18.81
N SER A 3 28.35 -4.54 -18.43
CA SER A 3 28.30 -3.83 -17.14
C SER A 3 26.87 -3.33 -16.82
N GLN A 4 26.11 -2.90 -17.81
CA GLN A 4 24.72 -2.48 -17.68
C GLN A 4 23.78 -3.61 -17.23
N HIS A 5 23.93 -4.84 -17.72
CA HIS A 5 23.11 -5.95 -17.27
C HIS A 5 23.39 -6.35 -15.82
N LYS A 6 24.65 -6.29 -15.36
CA LYS A 6 25.00 -6.52 -13.95
C LYS A 6 24.34 -5.50 -13.02
N HIS A 7 24.35 -4.23 -13.42
CA HIS A 7 23.73 -3.14 -12.64
C HIS A 7 22.22 -3.32 -12.53
N PHE A 8 21.56 -3.67 -13.64
CA PHE A 8 20.11 -3.95 -13.67
C PHE A 8 19.72 -5.12 -12.75
N TYR A 9 20.42 -6.26 -12.86
CA TYR A 9 20.12 -7.42 -12.00
C TYR A 9 20.36 -7.12 -10.50
N SER A 10 21.42 -6.40 -10.17
CA SER A 10 21.70 -5.97 -8.81
C SER A 10 20.54 -5.10 -8.27
N ASN A 11 20.06 -4.17 -9.06
CA ASN A 11 18.96 -3.28 -8.68
C ASN A 11 17.64 -4.04 -8.45
N VAL A 12 17.33 -5.01 -9.29
CA VAL A 12 16.18 -5.89 -9.13
C VAL A 12 16.27 -6.68 -7.82
N VAL A 13 17.43 -7.26 -7.50
CA VAL A 13 17.64 -8.00 -6.24
C VAL A 13 17.43 -7.08 -5.03
N TRP A 14 17.96 -5.85 -5.06
CA TRP A 14 17.76 -4.89 -3.99
C TRP A 14 16.30 -4.45 -3.83
N GLN A 15 15.55 -4.31 -4.94
CA GLN A 15 14.10 -4.04 -4.89
C GLN A 15 13.32 -5.18 -4.24
N TYR A 16 13.62 -6.44 -4.59
CA TYR A 16 13.02 -7.59 -3.92
C TYR A 16 13.40 -7.63 -2.44
N GLY A 17 14.67 -7.36 -2.12
CA GLY A 17 15.15 -7.21 -0.74
C GLY A 17 14.34 -6.17 0.05
N LEU A 18 14.10 -5.00 -0.55
CA LEU A 18 13.28 -3.95 0.06
C LEU A 18 11.84 -4.42 0.33
N GLN A 19 11.23 -5.11 -0.62
CA GLN A 19 9.86 -5.63 -0.45
C GLN A 19 9.81 -6.67 0.68
N ILE A 20 10.73 -7.62 0.68
CA ILE A 20 10.83 -8.64 1.74
C ILE A 20 10.95 -7.98 3.11
N VAL A 21 11.84 -7.00 3.26
CA VAL A 21 12.06 -6.28 4.52
C VAL A 21 10.82 -5.51 4.95
N LYS A 22 10.10 -4.87 4.02
CA LYS A 22 8.83 -4.16 4.28
C LYS A 22 7.73 -5.08 4.83
N TYR A 23 7.74 -6.37 4.49
CA TYR A 23 6.77 -7.33 5.01
C TYR A 23 7.24 -8.07 6.26
N ILE A 24 8.53 -8.40 6.36
CA ILE A 24 9.08 -9.15 7.50
C ILE A 24 8.92 -8.37 8.81
N PHE A 25 9.28 -7.08 8.86
CA PHE A 25 9.19 -6.31 10.09
C PHE A 25 7.76 -6.21 10.65
N PRO A 26 6.74 -5.85 9.88
CA PRO A 26 5.36 -5.90 10.35
C PRO A 26 4.92 -7.30 10.79
N LEU A 27 5.29 -8.36 10.04
CA LEU A 27 4.92 -9.74 10.37
C LEU A 27 5.51 -10.22 11.70
N ILE A 28 6.73 -9.79 12.05
CA ILE A 28 7.36 -10.11 13.33
C ILE A 28 6.77 -9.24 14.45
N THR A 29 6.55 -7.95 14.19
CA THR A 29 6.08 -7.00 15.19
C THR A 29 4.60 -7.21 15.54
N LEU A 30 3.77 -7.56 14.55
CA LEU A 30 2.33 -7.67 14.71
C LEU A 30 1.90 -8.69 15.77
N PRO A 31 2.39 -9.96 15.79
CA PRO A 31 2.02 -10.92 16.82
C PRO A 31 2.46 -10.50 18.23
N TYR A 32 3.52 -9.72 18.34
CA TYR A 32 3.95 -9.14 19.61
C TYR A 32 3.00 -8.05 20.08
N LEU A 33 2.77 -7.04 19.22
CA LEU A 33 1.91 -5.91 19.57
C LEU A 33 0.48 -6.32 19.89
N THR A 34 -0.07 -7.31 19.18
CA THR A 34 -1.43 -7.80 19.46
C THR A 34 -1.54 -8.43 20.85
N ARG A 35 -0.49 -9.15 21.30
CA ARG A 35 -0.48 -9.78 22.63
C ARG A 35 -0.25 -8.78 23.76
N VAL A 36 0.60 -7.77 23.50
CA VAL A 36 0.97 -6.77 24.52
C VAL A 36 -0.12 -5.71 24.67
N LEU A 37 -0.67 -5.22 23.54
CA LEU A 37 -1.66 -4.14 23.56
C LEU A 37 -3.09 -4.65 23.79
N LEU A 38 -3.34 -5.95 23.69
CA LEU A 38 -4.68 -6.55 23.73
C LEU A 38 -5.61 -5.97 22.64
N PRO A 39 -6.84 -6.48 22.44
CA PRO A 39 -7.72 -6.00 21.37
C PRO A 39 -8.02 -4.49 21.40
N GLU A 40 -8.13 -3.90 22.59
CA GLU A 40 -8.46 -2.49 22.73
C GLU A 40 -7.32 -1.55 22.33
N GLY A 41 -6.11 -1.81 22.80
CA GLY A 41 -4.93 -1.02 22.45
C GLY A 41 -4.50 -1.23 21.01
N TYR A 42 -4.58 -2.48 20.51
CA TYR A 42 -4.32 -2.77 19.12
C TYR A 42 -5.31 -2.08 18.17
N ALA A 43 -6.57 -1.89 18.58
CA ALA A 43 -7.55 -1.11 17.82
C ALA A 43 -7.09 0.34 17.60
N ILE A 44 -6.56 0.98 18.65
CA ILE A 44 -6.02 2.34 18.56
C ILE A 44 -4.84 2.38 17.56
N TYR A 45 -3.89 1.47 17.74
CA TYR A 45 -2.75 1.31 16.83
C TYR A 45 -3.18 1.14 15.38
N ALA A 46 -4.01 0.13 15.10
CA ALA A 46 -4.44 -0.23 13.76
C ALA A 46 -5.26 0.90 13.09
N TYR A 47 -6.12 1.56 13.86
CA TYR A 47 -6.91 2.67 13.36
C TYR A 47 -6.03 3.87 12.96
N VAL A 48 -5.12 4.27 13.85
CA VAL A 48 -4.22 5.39 13.58
C VAL A 48 -3.27 5.07 12.43
N VAL A 49 -2.74 3.84 12.32
CA VAL A 49 -1.92 3.42 11.17
C VAL A 49 -2.70 3.54 9.86
N SER A 50 -3.97 3.11 9.84
CA SER A 50 -4.82 3.26 8.66
C SER A 50 -5.06 4.73 8.32
N PHE A 51 -5.33 5.57 9.32
CA PHE A 51 -5.49 7.02 9.14
C PHE A 51 -4.21 7.68 8.61
N MET A 52 -3.06 7.31 9.16
CA MET A 52 -1.75 7.81 8.73
C MET A 52 -1.38 7.37 7.31
N THR A 53 -1.90 6.24 6.82
CA THR A 53 -1.70 5.81 5.43
C THR A 53 -2.32 6.81 4.44
N PHE A 54 -3.49 7.37 4.75
CA PHE A 54 -4.07 8.47 3.97
C PHE A 54 -3.24 9.73 4.07
N ALA A 55 -2.87 10.14 5.29
CA ALA A 55 -2.05 11.31 5.50
C ALA A 55 -0.72 11.21 4.73
N GLN A 56 -0.08 10.05 4.74
CA GLN A 56 1.14 9.79 3.98
C GLN A 56 0.91 9.94 2.47
N THR A 57 -0.20 9.43 1.94
CA THR A 57 -0.51 9.52 0.51
C THR A 57 -0.69 10.98 0.07
N PHE A 58 -1.28 11.83 0.92
CA PHE A 58 -1.39 13.26 0.67
C PHE A 58 -0.04 13.97 0.70
N VAL A 59 0.84 13.66 1.65
CA VAL A 59 2.18 14.26 1.72
C VAL A 59 3.08 13.77 0.58
N ASP A 60 3.02 12.47 0.26
CA ASP A 60 3.77 11.89 -0.85
C ASP A 60 3.33 12.41 -2.22
N PHE A 61 2.07 12.76 -2.38
CA PHE A 61 1.44 13.39 -3.55
C PHE A 61 1.88 12.85 -4.92
N GLY A 62 2.41 11.64 -4.96
CA GLY A 62 2.95 11.03 -6.18
C GLY A 62 4.37 11.48 -6.55
N PHE A 63 5.04 12.27 -5.72
CA PHE A 63 6.41 12.75 -5.97
C PHE A 63 7.44 11.63 -6.15
N ASN A 64 7.21 10.46 -5.59
CA ASN A 64 8.09 9.32 -5.84
C ASN A 64 8.15 8.94 -7.32
N LEU A 65 7.04 9.07 -8.08
CA LEU A 65 7.00 8.79 -9.51
C LEU A 65 7.44 9.98 -10.36
N SER A 66 6.88 11.18 -10.10
CA SER A 66 7.24 12.40 -10.85
C SER A 66 8.69 12.80 -10.65
N GLY A 67 9.17 12.77 -9.40
CA GLY A 67 10.55 13.09 -9.03
C GLY A 67 11.54 12.10 -9.64
N THR A 68 11.25 10.78 -9.58
CA THR A 68 12.08 9.75 -10.25
C THR A 68 12.23 10.05 -11.75
N LYS A 69 11.13 10.41 -12.41
CA LYS A 69 11.16 10.78 -13.84
C LYS A 69 11.97 12.05 -14.09
N ARG A 70 11.90 13.03 -13.19
CA ARG A 70 12.66 14.28 -13.29
C ARG A 70 14.15 14.02 -13.12
N ILE A 71 14.56 13.28 -12.08
CA ILE A 71 15.98 12.90 -11.84
C ILE A 71 16.53 12.08 -13.00
N ALA A 72 15.79 11.08 -13.50
CA ALA A 72 16.23 10.27 -14.64
C ALA A 72 16.44 11.06 -15.95
N LYS A 73 15.93 12.30 -16.02
CA LYS A 73 16.09 13.21 -17.17
C LYS A 73 17.10 14.33 -16.90
N SER A 74 17.54 14.51 -15.66
CA SER A 74 18.51 15.54 -15.30
C SER A 74 19.89 15.18 -15.87
N GLU A 75 20.55 16.17 -16.44
CA GLU A 75 21.90 16.03 -17.02
C GLU A 75 22.98 16.60 -16.11
N THR A 76 22.59 17.45 -15.15
CA THR A 76 23.51 18.12 -14.23
C THR A 76 23.12 17.95 -12.79
N VAL A 77 24.11 17.98 -11.86
CA VAL A 77 23.89 17.93 -10.42
C VAL A 77 23.06 19.15 -9.93
N GLU A 78 23.16 20.29 -10.63
CA GLU A 78 22.39 21.49 -10.31
C GLU A 78 20.90 21.29 -10.58
N GLU A 79 20.55 20.64 -11.68
CA GLU A 79 19.16 20.27 -11.97
C GLU A 79 18.60 19.28 -10.93
N GLU A 80 19.41 18.31 -10.52
CA GLU A 80 19.03 17.38 -9.45
C GLU A 80 18.82 18.10 -8.13
N ASN A 81 19.73 19.00 -7.75
CA ASN A 81 19.62 19.82 -6.53
C ASN A 81 18.32 20.67 -6.53
N ARG A 82 17.98 21.27 -7.65
CA ARG A 82 16.73 22.03 -7.82
C ARG A 82 15.51 21.11 -7.73
N ALA A 83 15.57 19.89 -8.33
CA ALA A 83 14.49 18.92 -8.25
C ALA A 83 14.29 18.44 -6.79
N ILE A 84 15.37 18.16 -6.06
CA ILE A 84 15.32 17.77 -4.65
C ILE A 84 14.73 18.91 -3.81
N GLY A 85 15.16 20.15 -4.03
CA GLY A 85 14.64 21.31 -3.36
C GLY A 85 13.16 21.50 -3.59
N ALA A 86 12.73 21.54 -4.86
CA ALA A 86 11.33 21.75 -5.24
C ALA A 86 10.38 20.69 -4.64
N VAL A 87 10.76 19.40 -4.71
CA VAL A 87 9.97 18.31 -4.13
C VAL A 87 9.97 18.38 -2.60
N THR A 88 11.11 18.69 -1.97
CA THR A 88 11.18 18.80 -0.51
C THR A 88 10.33 19.95 0.00
N GLU A 89 10.40 21.13 -0.61
CA GLU A 89 9.56 22.27 -0.25
C GLU A 89 8.07 22.00 -0.49
N ALA A 90 7.71 21.38 -1.61
CA ALA A 90 6.33 20.96 -1.87
C ALA A 90 5.81 19.99 -0.80
N ARG A 91 6.63 19.01 -0.37
CA ARG A 91 6.29 18.08 0.72
C ARG A 91 6.17 18.77 2.08
N LEU A 92 7.02 19.75 2.37
CA LEU A 92 6.90 20.56 3.61
C LEU A 92 5.58 21.33 3.63
N LEU A 93 5.20 21.99 2.52
CA LEU A 93 3.92 22.69 2.39
C LEU A 93 2.72 21.73 2.56
N LEU A 94 2.75 20.61 1.84
CA LEU A 94 1.70 19.59 1.97
C LEU A 94 1.67 18.99 3.37
N GLY A 95 2.81 18.83 4.02
CA GLY A 95 2.90 18.35 5.40
C GLY A 95 2.19 19.26 6.38
N VAL A 96 2.37 20.59 6.25
CA VAL A 96 1.66 21.57 7.09
C VAL A 96 0.16 21.50 6.83
N VAL A 97 -0.26 21.50 5.56
CA VAL A 97 -1.68 21.41 5.18
C VAL A 97 -2.30 20.09 5.66
N THR A 98 -1.63 18.98 5.40
CA THR A 98 -2.09 17.65 5.83
C THR A 98 -2.13 17.54 7.35
N GLY A 99 -1.14 18.12 8.05
CA GLY A 99 -1.13 18.16 9.52
C GLY A 99 -2.34 18.91 10.08
N ALA A 100 -2.68 20.07 9.51
CA ALA A 100 -3.89 20.79 9.88
C ALA A 100 -5.16 19.97 9.63
N ILE A 101 -5.25 19.29 8.49
CA ILE A 101 -6.38 18.39 8.17
C ILE A 101 -6.43 17.23 9.16
N VAL A 102 -5.28 16.62 9.50
CA VAL A 102 -5.20 15.52 10.47
C VAL A 102 -5.69 15.96 11.85
N VAL A 103 -5.32 17.16 12.32
CA VAL A 103 -5.82 17.70 13.60
C VAL A 103 -7.33 17.86 13.56
N VAL A 104 -7.88 18.48 12.52
CA VAL A 104 -9.31 18.71 12.37
C VAL A 104 -10.08 17.40 12.30
N VAL A 105 -9.65 16.47 11.45
CA VAL A 105 -10.32 15.16 11.29
C VAL A 105 -10.22 14.33 12.57
N ALA A 106 -9.05 14.31 13.21
CA ALA A 106 -8.84 13.58 14.45
C ALA A 106 -9.71 14.10 15.59
N TRP A 107 -10.09 15.38 15.57
CA TRP A 107 -11.00 15.97 16.55
C TRP A 107 -12.41 15.40 16.47
N PHE A 108 -12.89 15.11 15.26
CA PHE A 108 -14.25 14.59 15.05
C PHE A 108 -14.38 13.08 15.22
N ILE A 109 -13.30 12.34 15.20
CA ILE A 109 -13.32 10.88 15.30
C ILE A 109 -13.02 10.45 16.74
N PRO A 110 -13.95 9.76 17.45
CA PRO A 110 -13.81 9.47 18.89
C PRO A 110 -12.50 8.77 19.26
N ILE A 111 -12.08 7.77 18.49
CA ILE A 111 -10.87 6.98 18.78
C ILE A 111 -9.58 7.80 18.65
N THR A 112 -9.49 8.71 17.68
CA THR A 112 -8.34 9.60 17.50
C THR A 112 -8.40 10.79 18.42
N HIS A 113 -9.60 11.31 18.72
CA HIS A 113 -9.80 12.38 19.69
C HIS A 113 -9.33 11.96 21.08
N SER A 114 -9.74 10.79 21.55
CA SER A 114 -9.32 10.25 22.86
C SER A 114 -7.81 9.93 22.91
N ASN A 115 -7.16 9.76 21.77
CA ASN A 115 -5.75 9.43 21.64
C ASN A 115 -5.00 10.47 20.77
N MET A 116 -5.31 11.76 20.96
CA MET A 116 -4.79 12.84 20.13
C MET A 116 -3.25 12.90 20.11
N LEU A 117 -2.61 12.78 21.29
CA LEU A 117 -1.16 12.79 21.38
C LEU A 117 -0.52 11.66 20.55
N TYR A 118 -1.07 10.44 20.67
CA TYR A 118 -0.62 9.30 19.86
C TYR A 118 -0.76 9.59 18.36
N THR A 119 -1.91 10.13 17.95
CA THR A 119 -2.22 10.45 16.55
C THR A 119 -1.27 11.51 15.99
N MET A 120 -0.95 12.56 16.78
CA MET A 120 -0.02 13.61 16.37
C MET A 120 1.42 13.10 16.25
N LEU A 121 1.89 12.30 17.22
CA LEU A 121 3.21 11.67 17.14
C LEU A 121 3.31 10.73 15.93
N ALA A 122 2.27 9.96 15.64
CA ALA A 122 2.23 9.11 14.46
C ALA A 122 2.29 9.93 13.15
N PHE A 123 1.63 11.09 13.10
CA PHE A 123 1.73 12.00 11.96
C PHE A 123 3.15 12.54 11.77
N VAL A 124 3.83 12.95 12.84
CA VAL A 124 5.24 13.41 12.78
C VAL A 124 6.14 12.31 12.20
N ALA A 125 5.95 11.05 12.62
CA ALA A 125 6.70 9.91 12.09
C ALA A 125 6.47 9.71 10.58
N VAL A 126 5.22 9.79 10.14
CA VAL A 126 4.83 9.63 8.73
C VAL A 126 5.36 10.79 7.89
N PHE A 127 5.23 12.01 8.37
CA PHE A 127 5.77 13.20 7.71
C PHE A 127 7.28 13.11 7.54
N GLY A 128 8.03 12.73 8.59
CA GLY A 128 9.48 12.52 8.50
C GLY A 128 9.86 11.49 7.42
N LYS A 129 9.13 10.38 7.31
CA LYS A 129 9.36 9.39 6.24
C LYS A 129 9.09 9.96 4.85
N ALA A 130 8.02 10.74 4.71
CA ALA A 130 7.59 11.30 3.43
C ALA A 130 8.59 12.33 2.87
N VAL A 131 9.33 13.04 3.71
CA VAL A 131 10.34 14.02 3.27
C VAL A 131 11.59 13.35 2.68
N ALA A 132 11.84 12.08 2.93
CA ALA A 132 13.02 11.37 2.43
C ALA A 132 13.06 11.36 0.87
N PRO A 133 14.22 11.66 0.24
CA PRO A 133 14.35 11.77 -1.21
C PRO A 133 14.50 10.40 -1.89
N ASP A 134 13.52 9.50 -1.71
CA ASP A 134 13.55 8.14 -2.26
C ASP A 134 13.58 8.15 -3.78
N PHE A 135 12.93 9.12 -4.42
CA PHE A 135 12.90 9.32 -5.85
C PHE A 135 14.27 9.57 -6.48
N LEU A 136 15.24 10.13 -5.72
CA LEU A 136 16.61 10.33 -6.18
C LEU A 136 17.32 9.00 -6.44
N PHE A 137 17.25 8.08 -5.45
CA PHE A 137 17.86 6.76 -5.58
C PHE A 137 17.18 5.91 -6.66
N GLN A 138 15.86 6.07 -6.81
CA GLN A 138 15.10 5.42 -7.88
C GLN A 138 15.48 5.96 -9.26
N GLY A 139 15.64 7.28 -9.39
CA GLY A 139 16.03 7.94 -10.64
C GLY A 139 17.43 7.54 -11.12
N HIS A 140 18.35 7.33 -10.18
CA HIS A 140 19.69 6.80 -10.46
C HIS A 140 19.76 5.26 -10.56
N GLU A 141 18.62 4.58 -10.53
CA GLU A 141 18.57 3.11 -10.51
C GLU A 141 19.44 2.47 -9.44
N ASN A 142 19.55 3.08 -8.26
CA ASN A 142 20.39 2.63 -7.16
C ASN A 142 19.57 2.32 -5.91
N MET A 143 19.02 1.12 -5.85
CA MET A 143 18.11 0.69 -4.79
C MET A 143 18.81 0.16 -3.52
N GLY A 144 20.11 -0.11 -3.59
CA GLY A 144 20.87 -0.65 -2.45
C GLY A 144 20.81 0.23 -1.20
N PRO A 145 21.16 1.53 -1.28
CA PRO A 145 21.08 2.45 -0.15
C PRO A 145 19.68 2.59 0.45
N LEU A 146 18.66 2.55 -0.41
CA LEU A 146 17.27 2.62 0.00
C LEU A 146 16.87 1.40 0.85
N THR A 147 17.24 0.22 0.39
CA THR A 147 16.96 -1.05 1.08
C THR A 147 17.70 -1.13 2.41
N THR A 148 19.00 -0.79 2.41
CA THR A 148 19.85 -0.84 3.62
C THR A 148 19.34 0.16 4.66
N ARG A 149 19.02 1.39 4.23
CA ARG A 149 18.42 2.41 5.09
C ARG A 149 17.14 1.91 5.75
N TYR A 150 16.22 1.35 4.95
CA TYR A 150 14.95 0.86 5.48
C TYR A 150 15.17 -0.29 6.47
N PHE A 151 16.07 -1.21 6.15
CA PHE A 151 16.43 -2.32 7.05
C PHE A 151 16.95 -1.82 8.39
N VAL A 152 17.91 -0.90 8.37
CA VAL A 152 18.52 -0.38 9.61
C VAL A 152 17.50 0.46 10.39
N SER A 153 16.85 1.44 9.77
CA SER A 153 15.95 2.35 10.47
C SER A 153 14.75 1.62 11.07
N LYS A 154 14.11 0.72 10.30
CA LYS A 154 12.97 -0.05 10.79
C LYS A 154 13.40 -1.19 11.72
N GLY A 155 14.57 -1.79 11.49
CA GLY A 155 15.16 -2.79 12.37
C GLY A 155 15.44 -2.26 13.77
N VAL A 156 16.04 -1.08 13.88
CA VAL A 156 16.27 -0.41 15.17
C VAL A 156 14.95 -0.12 15.88
N SER A 157 13.98 0.49 15.17
CA SER A 157 12.67 0.79 15.76
C SER A 157 11.96 -0.50 16.23
N THR A 158 11.99 -1.55 15.41
CA THR A 158 11.39 -2.84 15.75
C THR A 158 12.06 -3.48 16.97
N ALA A 159 13.40 -3.52 17.01
CA ALA A 159 14.14 -4.08 18.13
C ALA A 159 13.82 -3.32 19.44
N LEU A 160 13.80 -1.99 19.39
CA LEU A 160 13.45 -1.16 20.54
C LEU A 160 11.98 -1.34 20.96
N THR A 161 11.06 -1.61 20.01
CA THR A 161 9.65 -1.91 20.35
C THR A 161 9.56 -3.12 21.27
N PHE A 162 10.33 -4.19 21.02
CA PHE A 162 10.36 -5.38 21.89
C PHE A 162 10.97 -5.11 23.28
N VAL A 163 11.81 -4.07 23.39
CA VAL A 163 12.49 -3.74 24.65
C VAL A 163 11.69 -2.76 25.51
N VAL A 164 10.85 -1.92 24.88
CA VAL A 164 10.24 -0.77 25.58
C VAL A 164 8.73 -0.95 25.75
N VAL A 165 8.05 -1.61 24.82
CA VAL A 165 6.58 -1.73 24.83
C VAL A 165 6.18 -3.07 25.46
N HIS A 166 5.70 -3.06 26.71
CA HIS A 166 5.31 -4.28 27.44
C HIS A 166 3.84 -4.29 27.86
N SER A 167 3.16 -3.17 27.75
CA SER A 167 1.74 -3.02 28.15
C SER A 167 1.03 -2.00 27.26
N ILE A 168 -0.29 -1.89 27.43
CA ILE A 168 -1.08 -0.85 26.77
C ILE A 168 -0.67 0.56 27.19
N ASP A 169 -0.13 0.74 28.39
CA ASP A 169 0.30 2.03 28.91
C ASP A 169 1.53 2.55 28.15
N ASP A 170 2.28 1.64 27.53
CA ASP A 170 3.47 1.95 26.74
C ASP A 170 3.15 2.31 25.28
N ILE A 171 1.87 2.41 24.89
CA ILE A 171 1.44 2.60 23.50
C ILE A 171 2.08 3.82 22.84
N LEU A 172 2.37 4.88 23.60
CA LEU A 172 3.00 6.11 23.11
C LEU A 172 4.44 5.91 22.62
N TRP A 173 5.13 4.87 23.08
CA TRP A 173 6.46 4.56 22.60
C TRP A 173 6.47 4.13 21.14
N ILE A 174 5.39 3.54 20.63
CA ILE A 174 5.31 3.07 19.24
C ILE A 174 5.54 4.22 18.25
N PRO A 175 4.76 5.31 18.26
CA PRO A 175 5.00 6.42 17.35
C PRO A 175 6.32 7.16 17.65
N ILE A 176 6.81 7.20 18.90
CA ILE A 176 8.11 7.79 19.23
C ILE A 176 9.24 6.99 18.56
N LEU A 177 9.19 5.67 18.61
CA LEU A 177 10.16 4.80 17.92
C LEU A 177 10.04 4.87 16.40
N ASP A 178 8.83 5.11 15.88
CA ASP A 178 8.65 5.38 14.45
C ASP A 178 9.19 6.76 14.03
N ILE A 179 9.15 7.78 14.91
CA ILE A 179 9.84 9.07 14.70
C ILE A 179 11.35 8.83 14.66
N LEU A 180 11.89 8.08 15.60
CA LEU A 180 13.31 7.72 15.61
C LEU A 180 13.72 7.03 14.28
N SER A 181 12.92 6.07 13.84
CA SER A 181 13.12 5.40 12.54
C SER A 181 13.13 6.39 11.38
N SER A 182 12.20 7.37 11.36
CA SER A 182 12.16 8.38 10.30
C SER A 182 13.33 9.34 10.33
N VAL A 183 13.80 9.74 11.52
CA VAL A 183 15.00 10.58 11.67
C VAL A 183 16.25 9.84 11.16
N ILE A 184 16.43 8.58 11.55
CA ILE A 184 17.54 7.73 11.05
C ILE A 184 17.45 7.63 9.51
N ALA A 185 16.25 7.38 8.98
CA ALA A 185 16.03 7.26 7.54
C ALA A 185 16.34 8.56 6.79
N LEU A 186 15.92 9.72 7.31
CA LEU A 186 16.22 11.03 6.74
C LEU A 186 17.71 11.32 6.73
N ALA A 187 18.36 11.20 7.88
CA ALA A 187 19.79 11.45 8.00
C ALA A 187 20.60 10.55 7.04
N TRP A 188 20.27 9.25 7.01
CA TRP A 188 20.92 8.30 6.09
C TRP A 188 20.71 8.69 4.62
N SER A 189 19.48 9.04 4.24
CA SER A 189 19.18 9.41 2.86
C SER A 189 19.96 10.63 2.39
N PHE A 190 19.97 11.72 3.16
CA PHE A 190 20.66 12.94 2.75
C PHE A 190 22.18 12.77 2.79
N ILE A 191 22.73 12.04 3.78
CA ILE A 191 24.18 11.73 3.83
C ILE A 191 24.56 10.86 2.62
N SER A 192 23.75 9.84 2.28
CA SER A 192 24.03 8.98 1.13
C SER A 192 23.90 9.73 -0.20
N ALA A 193 22.88 10.56 -0.35
CA ALA A 193 22.67 11.41 -1.52
C ALA A 193 23.89 12.32 -1.76
N LYS A 194 24.35 13.00 -0.72
CA LYS A 194 25.53 13.87 -0.80
C LYS A 194 26.82 13.11 -1.12
N ARG A 195 27.02 11.92 -0.52
CA ARG A 195 28.24 11.12 -0.71
C ARG A 195 28.29 10.45 -2.10
N MET A 196 27.14 10.00 -2.61
CA MET A 196 27.09 9.19 -3.82
C MET A 196 26.89 10.03 -5.09
N PHE A 197 26.07 11.10 -4.99
CA PHE A 197 25.68 11.90 -6.16
C PHE A 197 26.17 13.34 -6.07
N GLY A 198 26.75 13.74 -4.94
CA GLY A 198 27.18 15.14 -4.71
C GLY A 198 26.02 16.10 -4.54
N THR A 199 24.77 15.58 -4.42
CA THR A 199 23.57 16.37 -4.38
C THR A 199 23.34 17.01 -3.01
N THR A 200 22.74 18.20 -3.01
CA THR A 200 22.35 18.97 -1.82
C THR A 200 20.97 19.55 -2.00
N ILE A 201 20.32 19.92 -0.89
CA ILE A 201 19.04 20.62 -0.96
C ILE A 201 19.31 22.07 -1.36
N THR A 202 18.76 22.51 -2.47
CA THR A 202 18.81 23.91 -2.90
C THR A 202 17.40 24.50 -2.79
N PHE A 203 17.28 25.59 -2.04
CA PHE A 203 15.99 26.29 -1.96
C PHE A 203 15.62 26.87 -3.31
N VAL A 204 14.36 26.67 -3.70
CA VAL A 204 13.83 27.12 -4.98
C VAL A 204 12.69 28.12 -4.78
N PRO A 205 12.37 28.95 -5.79
CA PRO A 205 11.18 29.82 -5.70
C PRO A 205 9.90 29.00 -5.48
N LEU A 206 9.00 29.48 -4.63
CA LEU A 206 7.74 28.80 -4.27
C LEU A 206 6.90 28.43 -5.51
N CYS A 207 6.97 29.22 -6.59
CA CYS A 207 6.29 28.91 -7.84
C CYS A 207 6.78 27.61 -8.48
N GLU A 208 8.06 27.25 -8.32
CA GLU A 208 8.62 25.98 -8.81
C GLU A 208 8.11 24.82 -7.98
N ALA A 209 8.10 24.94 -6.64
CA ALA A 209 7.51 23.93 -5.74
C ALA A 209 6.01 23.72 -6.03
N LEU A 210 5.25 24.80 -6.30
CA LEU A 210 3.84 24.69 -6.69
C LEU A 210 3.64 24.07 -8.07
N SER A 211 4.59 24.26 -9.00
CA SER A 211 4.51 23.62 -10.32
C SER A 211 4.69 22.09 -10.21
N GLU A 212 5.52 21.61 -9.29
CA GLU A 212 5.66 20.18 -9.00
C GLU A 212 4.35 19.55 -8.53
N LEU A 213 3.53 20.27 -7.76
CA LEU A 213 2.21 19.79 -7.36
C LEU A 213 1.31 19.55 -8.57
N LYS A 214 1.32 20.43 -9.57
CA LYS A 214 0.49 20.26 -10.78
C LYS A 214 0.93 19.02 -11.57
N VAL A 215 2.23 18.81 -11.72
CA VAL A 215 2.78 17.64 -12.42
C VAL A 215 2.47 16.35 -11.68
N SER A 216 2.54 16.38 -10.34
CA SER A 216 2.36 15.21 -9.50
C SER A 216 0.89 14.87 -9.22
N ALA A 217 -0.05 15.81 -9.43
CA ALA A 217 -1.46 15.62 -9.10
C ALA A 217 -2.09 14.36 -9.73
N LEU A 218 -1.78 14.07 -11.00
CA LEU A 218 -2.29 12.88 -11.66
C LEU A 218 -1.83 11.58 -10.98
N TYR A 219 -0.57 11.55 -10.54
CA TYR A 219 -0.01 10.41 -9.79
C TYR A 219 -0.62 10.29 -8.40
N CYS A 220 -0.92 11.42 -7.76
CA CYS A 220 -1.61 11.47 -6.47
C CYS A 220 -3.00 10.81 -6.56
N PHE A 221 -3.82 11.20 -7.54
CA PHE A 221 -5.16 10.63 -7.73
C PHE A 221 -5.11 9.11 -7.96
N SER A 222 -4.15 8.63 -8.73
CA SER A 222 -3.95 7.19 -8.96
C SER A 222 -3.60 6.44 -7.67
N ASN A 223 -2.68 6.99 -6.86
CA ASN A 223 -2.29 6.40 -5.58
C ASN A 223 -3.43 6.42 -4.56
N MET A 224 -4.20 7.51 -4.49
CA MET A 224 -5.34 7.61 -3.58
C MET A 224 -6.41 6.57 -3.87
N ALA A 225 -6.74 6.32 -5.15
CA ALA A 225 -7.69 5.27 -5.51
C ALA A 225 -7.27 3.90 -4.98
N SER A 226 -5.96 3.59 -4.97
CA SER A 226 -5.45 2.33 -4.43
C SER A 226 -5.53 2.26 -2.89
N VAL A 227 -5.29 3.38 -2.21
CA VAL A 227 -5.33 3.45 -0.73
C VAL A 227 -6.77 3.34 -0.19
N VAL A 228 -7.77 3.79 -0.95
CA VAL A 228 -9.19 3.65 -0.58
C VAL A 228 -9.56 2.18 -0.31
N PHE A 229 -9.08 1.25 -1.12
CA PHE A 229 -9.39 -0.18 -0.93
C PHE A 229 -8.87 -0.75 0.39
N SER A 230 -7.70 -0.32 0.85
CA SER A 230 -7.06 -0.89 2.04
C SER A 230 -7.38 -0.12 3.33
N GLY A 231 -7.42 1.20 3.25
CA GLY A 231 -7.51 2.07 4.43
C GLY A 231 -8.91 2.59 4.75
N PHE A 232 -9.72 2.95 3.72
CA PHE A 232 -11.01 3.61 3.94
C PHE A 232 -12.00 2.76 4.73
N THR A 233 -12.05 1.45 4.45
CA THR A 233 -12.93 0.54 5.19
C THR A 233 -12.60 0.52 6.68
N THR A 234 -11.32 0.49 7.05
CA THR A 234 -10.88 0.51 8.46
C THR A 234 -11.26 1.83 9.15
N LEU A 235 -11.11 2.97 8.45
CA LEU A 235 -11.50 4.27 8.99
C LEU A 235 -13.01 4.34 9.24
N LEU A 236 -13.80 3.81 8.31
CA LEU A 236 -15.26 3.83 8.40
C LEU A 236 -15.77 2.93 9.53
N ILE A 237 -15.15 1.77 9.73
CA ILE A 237 -15.44 0.88 10.87
C ILE A 237 -15.24 1.63 12.19
N GLY A 238 -14.14 2.37 12.35
CA GLY A 238 -13.88 3.12 13.59
C GLY A 238 -14.79 4.31 13.82
N ILE A 239 -15.51 4.80 12.80
CA ILE A 239 -16.55 5.84 12.95
C ILE A 239 -17.89 5.21 13.34
N VAL A 240 -18.23 4.05 12.74
CA VAL A 240 -19.56 3.47 12.79
C VAL A 240 -19.69 2.42 13.89
N ILE A 241 -18.63 1.66 14.16
CA ILE A 241 -18.63 0.57 15.14
C ILE A 241 -17.96 1.05 16.43
N THR A 242 -18.74 1.13 17.48
CA THR A 242 -18.28 1.56 18.82
C THR A 242 -17.39 0.52 19.51
N ASN A 243 -17.50 -0.75 19.14
CA ASN A 243 -16.71 -1.82 19.75
C ASN A 243 -15.28 -1.86 19.17
N LYS A 244 -14.30 -1.44 19.95
CA LYS A 244 -12.88 -1.41 19.58
C LYS A 244 -12.35 -2.77 19.16
N ALA A 245 -12.79 -3.87 19.78
CA ALA A 245 -12.34 -5.21 19.43
C ALA A 245 -12.66 -5.56 17.96
N MET A 246 -13.79 -5.09 17.41
CA MET A 246 -14.17 -5.31 16.02
C MET A 246 -13.20 -4.65 15.03
N ILE A 247 -12.66 -3.47 15.39
CA ILE A 247 -11.63 -2.78 14.59
C ILE A 247 -10.36 -3.64 14.52
N SER A 248 -9.97 -4.22 15.66
CA SER A 248 -8.80 -5.09 15.76
C SER A 248 -8.97 -6.37 14.94
N TYR A 249 -10.14 -7.03 15.03
CA TYR A 249 -10.43 -8.25 14.26
C TYR A 249 -10.38 -7.97 12.75
N TRP A 250 -11.00 -6.86 12.32
CA TRP A 250 -10.93 -6.42 10.93
C TRP A 250 -9.50 -6.15 10.47
N SER A 251 -8.74 -5.39 11.25
CA SER A 251 -7.37 -5.01 10.90
C SER A 251 -6.44 -6.23 10.76
N LEU A 252 -6.59 -7.22 11.66
CA LEU A 252 -5.85 -8.49 11.58
C LEU A 252 -6.26 -9.29 10.33
N ALA A 253 -7.55 -9.38 10.05
CA ALA A 253 -8.05 -10.07 8.86
C ALA A 253 -7.51 -9.41 7.57
N VAL A 254 -7.56 -8.08 7.47
CA VAL A 254 -7.00 -7.32 6.32
C VAL A 254 -5.50 -7.54 6.22
N THR A 255 -4.76 -7.54 7.33
CA THR A 255 -3.31 -7.77 7.32
C THR A 255 -2.98 -9.18 6.82
N ALA A 256 -3.72 -10.20 7.25
CA ALA A 256 -3.55 -11.57 6.79
C ALA A 256 -3.84 -11.69 5.27
N ILE A 257 -4.93 -11.07 4.81
CA ILE A 257 -5.30 -11.04 3.38
C ILE A 257 -4.21 -10.33 2.56
N ASN A 258 -3.74 -9.16 3.00
CA ASN A 258 -2.70 -8.40 2.30
C ASN A 258 -1.38 -9.17 2.23
N ALA A 259 -1.03 -9.93 3.27
CA ALA A 259 0.16 -10.79 3.26
C ALA A 259 0.08 -11.85 2.15
N ILE A 260 -1.08 -12.49 1.97
CA ILE A 260 -1.29 -13.45 0.87
C ILE A 260 -1.33 -12.74 -0.48
N GLN A 261 -2.00 -11.60 -0.59
CA GLN A 261 -2.05 -10.81 -1.83
C GLN A 261 -0.67 -10.35 -2.29
N SER A 262 0.27 -10.13 -1.37
CA SER A 262 1.65 -9.78 -1.71
C SER A 262 2.37 -10.84 -2.55
N LEU A 263 1.96 -12.11 -2.42
CA LEU A 263 2.46 -13.22 -3.22
C LEU A 263 2.04 -13.14 -4.71
N TYR A 264 1.06 -12.31 -5.04
CA TYR A 264 0.66 -12.09 -6.44
C TYR A 264 1.67 -11.23 -7.21
N SER A 265 2.40 -10.36 -6.51
CA SER A 265 3.32 -9.40 -7.13
C SER A 265 4.39 -10.03 -8.04
N PRO A 266 5.07 -11.14 -7.65
CA PRO A 266 6.03 -11.77 -8.54
C PRO A 266 5.41 -12.29 -9.84
N ILE A 267 4.17 -12.81 -9.78
CA ILE A 267 3.45 -13.33 -10.94
C ILE A 267 3.08 -12.16 -11.87
N VAL A 268 2.55 -11.06 -11.30
CA VAL A 268 2.23 -9.82 -12.05
C VAL A 268 3.46 -9.25 -12.73
N ASN A 269 4.57 -9.13 -11.99
CA ASN A 269 5.81 -8.55 -12.46
C ASN A 269 6.47 -9.39 -13.57
N SER A 270 6.22 -10.69 -13.58
CA SER A 270 6.71 -11.59 -14.64
C SER A 270 5.77 -11.62 -15.86
N LEU A 271 4.46 -11.61 -15.63
CA LEU A 271 3.46 -11.71 -16.68
C LEU A 271 3.37 -10.41 -17.50
N TYR A 272 3.45 -9.24 -16.86
CA TYR A 272 3.30 -7.96 -17.55
C TYR A 272 4.31 -7.74 -18.68
N PRO A 273 5.65 -7.87 -18.49
CA PRO A 273 6.62 -7.75 -19.56
C PRO A 273 6.46 -8.81 -20.65
N HIS A 274 6.07 -10.03 -20.28
CA HIS A 274 5.81 -11.11 -21.23
C HIS A 274 4.65 -10.74 -22.17
N MET A 275 3.58 -10.22 -21.62
CA MET A 275 2.42 -9.77 -22.41
C MET A 275 2.73 -8.56 -23.29
N VAL A 276 3.53 -7.60 -22.80
CA VAL A 276 3.95 -6.42 -23.59
C VAL A 276 4.82 -6.82 -24.79
N LYS A 277 5.71 -7.82 -24.63
CA LYS A 277 6.64 -8.25 -25.67
C LYS A 277 6.03 -9.19 -26.69
N GLY A 278 5.19 -10.13 -26.25
CA GLY A 278 4.74 -11.23 -27.10
C GLY A 278 3.22 -11.36 -27.26
N GLY A 279 2.41 -10.71 -26.42
CA GLY A 279 0.96 -10.76 -26.50
C GLY A 279 0.37 -12.19 -26.42
N ASP A 280 1.04 -13.13 -25.71
CA ASP A 280 0.59 -14.53 -25.65
C ASP A 280 -0.63 -14.68 -24.71
N TYR A 281 -1.80 -14.33 -25.25
CA TYR A 281 -3.07 -14.46 -24.53
C TYR A 281 -3.46 -15.93 -24.28
N GLY A 282 -2.95 -16.86 -25.08
CA GLY A 282 -3.14 -18.30 -24.88
C GLY A 282 -2.48 -18.77 -23.59
N PHE A 283 -1.23 -18.36 -23.36
CA PHE A 283 -0.52 -18.61 -22.09
C PHE A 283 -1.21 -17.95 -20.91
N ALA A 284 -1.59 -16.66 -21.02
CA ALA A 284 -2.30 -15.95 -19.97
C ALA A 284 -3.63 -16.64 -19.59
N ARG A 285 -4.43 -17.06 -20.60
CA ARG A 285 -5.67 -17.84 -20.38
C ARG A 285 -5.39 -19.15 -19.65
N LYS A 286 -4.39 -19.91 -20.10
CA LYS A 286 -4.02 -21.19 -19.45
C LYS A 286 -3.61 -20.97 -17.99
N LEU A 287 -2.81 -19.93 -17.70
CA LEU A 287 -2.41 -19.56 -16.36
C LEU A 287 -3.63 -19.26 -15.48
N LEU A 288 -4.55 -18.44 -15.96
CA LEU A 288 -5.80 -18.11 -15.25
C LEU A 288 -6.67 -19.35 -14.99
N LEU A 289 -6.81 -20.25 -15.96
CA LEU A 289 -7.62 -21.46 -15.79
C LEU A 289 -6.98 -22.45 -14.81
N VAL A 290 -5.67 -22.65 -14.90
CA VAL A 290 -4.93 -23.56 -13.99
C VAL A 290 -4.91 -23.00 -12.55
N SER A 291 -4.95 -21.70 -12.38
CA SER A 291 -4.99 -21.08 -11.04
C SER A 291 -6.33 -21.25 -10.31
N ILE A 292 -7.46 -21.55 -11.03
CA ILE A 292 -8.79 -21.65 -10.42
C ILE A 292 -8.82 -22.68 -9.27
N PRO A 293 -8.47 -23.97 -9.49
CA PRO A 293 -8.54 -24.94 -8.41
C PRO A 293 -7.60 -24.63 -7.26
N VAL A 294 -6.40 -24.11 -7.55
CA VAL A 294 -5.40 -23.73 -6.54
C VAL A 294 -5.94 -22.61 -5.65
N LEU A 295 -6.50 -21.57 -6.24
CA LEU A 295 -7.04 -20.43 -5.51
C LEU A 295 -8.33 -20.80 -4.76
N LEU A 296 -9.19 -21.62 -5.33
CA LEU A 296 -10.39 -22.11 -4.64
C LEU A 296 -10.02 -22.93 -3.40
N ILE A 297 -9.12 -23.89 -3.56
CA ILE A 297 -8.63 -24.72 -2.43
C ILE A 297 -7.93 -23.81 -1.43
N GLY A 298 -7.06 -22.90 -1.87
CA GLY A 298 -6.34 -21.99 -1.00
C GLY A 298 -7.27 -21.05 -0.22
N THR A 299 -8.31 -20.51 -0.87
CA THR A 299 -9.32 -19.64 -0.22
C THR A 299 -10.15 -20.42 0.80
N ILE A 300 -10.59 -21.64 0.46
CA ILE A 300 -11.34 -22.51 1.38
C ILE A 300 -10.47 -22.92 2.55
N ALA A 301 -9.23 -23.30 2.30
CA ALA A 301 -8.26 -23.65 3.35
C ALA A 301 -7.99 -22.45 4.27
N PHE A 302 -7.81 -21.25 3.71
CA PHE A 302 -7.61 -20.02 4.49
C PHE A 302 -8.83 -19.71 5.37
N ALA A 303 -10.05 -19.87 4.84
CA ALA A 303 -11.27 -19.71 5.61
C ALA A 303 -11.39 -20.79 6.71
N ALA A 304 -11.10 -22.05 6.41
CA ALA A 304 -11.16 -23.14 7.38
C ALA A 304 -10.08 -23.02 8.49
N LEU A 305 -8.93 -22.43 8.15
CA LEU A 305 -7.84 -22.19 9.10
C LEU A 305 -7.92 -20.80 9.76
N SER A 306 -9.06 -20.11 9.68
CA SER A 306 -9.24 -18.76 10.23
C SER A 306 -8.90 -18.66 11.72
N ASP A 307 -9.25 -19.67 12.52
CA ASP A 307 -8.90 -19.74 13.95
C ASP A 307 -7.38 -19.84 14.15
N VAL A 308 -6.70 -20.64 13.35
CA VAL A 308 -5.23 -20.80 13.43
C VAL A 308 -4.54 -19.50 13.01
N VAL A 309 -4.99 -18.88 11.93
CA VAL A 309 -4.45 -17.60 11.46
C VAL A 309 -4.65 -16.51 12.52
N MET A 310 -5.85 -16.41 13.09
CA MET A 310 -6.15 -15.45 14.14
C MET A 310 -5.33 -15.72 15.42
N LEU A 311 -5.16 -16.99 15.79
CA LEU A 311 -4.35 -17.38 16.95
C LEU A 311 -2.86 -17.01 16.75
N VAL A 312 -2.33 -17.22 15.57
CA VAL A 312 -0.91 -16.90 15.24
C VAL A 312 -0.68 -15.41 15.26
N LEU A 313 -1.55 -14.64 14.60
CA LEU A 313 -1.40 -13.19 14.46
C LEU A 313 -1.81 -12.42 15.72
N GLY A 314 -2.94 -12.78 16.32
CA GLY A 314 -3.54 -12.04 17.43
C GLY A 314 -3.34 -12.69 18.80
N GLY A 315 -3.30 -14.01 18.87
CA GLY A 315 -3.33 -14.75 20.13
C GLY A 315 -4.75 -15.15 20.54
N LYS A 316 -4.87 -15.69 21.77
CA LYS A 316 -6.14 -16.26 22.28
C LYS A 316 -7.26 -15.22 22.38
N ASP A 317 -6.94 -13.97 22.72
CA ASP A 317 -7.91 -12.89 22.96
C ASP A 317 -8.63 -12.43 21.67
N TYR A 318 -8.11 -12.85 20.51
CA TYR A 318 -8.67 -12.50 19.19
C TYR A 318 -9.46 -13.65 18.54
N LEU A 319 -9.47 -14.85 19.13
CA LEU A 319 -10.14 -16.03 18.56
C LEU A 319 -11.63 -15.80 18.28
N SER A 320 -12.30 -15.01 19.12
CA SER A 320 -13.71 -14.63 18.92
C SER A 320 -13.96 -13.83 17.63
N GLY A 321 -12.91 -13.29 17.01
CA GLY A 321 -12.95 -12.56 15.75
C GLY A 321 -12.53 -13.37 14.52
N SER A 322 -12.18 -14.64 14.64
CA SER A 322 -11.67 -15.47 13.54
C SER A 322 -12.64 -15.58 12.35
N TRP A 323 -13.95 -15.54 12.63
CA TRP A 323 -15.00 -15.53 11.62
C TRP A 323 -14.86 -14.38 10.60
N VAL A 324 -14.21 -13.26 10.98
CA VAL A 324 -13.96 -12.13 10.06
C VAL A 324 -13.04 -12.56 8.92
N ILE A 325 -12.00 -13.36 9.23
CA ILE A 325 -11.09 -13.93 8.22
C ILE A 325 -11.87 -14.85 7.28
N ALA A 326 -12.73 -15.71 7.82
CA ALA A 326 -13.53 -16.63 7.02
C ALA A 326 -14.48 -15.87 6.05
N TRP A 327 -15.20 -14.85 6.55
CA TRP A 327 -16.11 -14.04 5.72
C TRP A 327 -15.39 -13.16 4.68
N ALA A 328 -14.18 -12.71 4.98
CA ALA A 328 -13.39 -11.90 4.07
C ALA A 328 -12.52 -12.72 3.10
N SER A 329 -12.35 -14.02 3.31
CA SER A 329 -11.49 -14.88 2.50
C SER A 329 -11.81 -14.87 0.98
N PRO A 330 -13.09 -14.73 0.49
CA PRO A 330 -13.36 -14.68 -0.94
C PRO A 330 -12.67 -13.51 -1.66
N VAL A 331 -12.27 -12.47 -0.93
CA VAL A 331 -11.45 -11.37 -1.44
C VAL A 331 -10.19 -11.88 -2.14
N LEU A 332 -9.56 -12.95 -1.61
CA LEU A 332 -8.34 -13.53 -2.18
C LEU A 332 -8.57 -14.03 -3.61
N LEU A 333 -9.67 -14.73 -3.84
CA LEU A 333 -10.02 -15.25 -5.16
C LEU A 333 -10.24 -14.11 -6.16
N PHE A 334 -11.14 -13.19 -5.83
CA PHE A 334 -11.51 -12.11 -6.74
C PHE A 334 -10.36 -11.13 -7.00
N SER A 335 -9.60 -10.78 -5.97
CA SER A 335 -8.47 -9.85 -6.10
C SER A 335 -7.34 -10.41 -6.97
N PHE A 336 -7.08 -11.73 -6.92
CA PHE A 336 -6.10 -12.35 -7.80
C PHE A 336 -6.46 -12.14 -9.27
N TYR A 337 -7.69 -12.52 -9.67
CA TYR A 337 -8.12 -12.36 -11.06
C TYR A 337 -8.23 -10.89 -11.46
N ALA A 338 -8.73 -10.03 -10.57
CA ALA A 338 -8.76 -8.60 -10.81
C ALA A 338 -7.36 -8.05 -11.09
N THR A 339 -6.36 -8.48 -10.34
CA THR A 339 -4.96 -8.03 -10.50
C THR A 339 -4.32 -8.59 -11.77
N MET A 340 -4.49 -9.90 -12.04
CA MET A 340 -3.91 -10.57 -13.21
C MET A 340 -4.51 -10.06 -14.53
N VAL A 341 -5.82 -9.84 -14.57
CA VAL A 341 -6.49 -9.34 -15.79
C VAL A 341 -6.29 -7.84 -15.95
N GLY A 342 -6.06 -7.10 -14.86
CA GLY A 342 -5.84 -5.65 -14.89
C GLY A 342 -4.59 -5.25 -15.67
N TRP A 343 -3.50 -4.98 -14.96
CA TRP A 343 -2.28 -4.48 -15.58
C TRP A 343 -1.60 -5.45 -16.54
N PRO A 344 -1.43 -6.77 -16.22
CA PRO A 344 -0.76 -7.68 -17.12
C PRO A 344 -1.47 -7.88 -18.46
N ILE A 345 -2.80 -7.96 -18.48
CA ILE A 345 -3.55 -8.27 -19.70
C ILE A 345 -4.11 -6.99 -20.35
N LEU A 346 -4.99 -6.27 -19.66
CA LEU A 346 -5.61 -5.05 -20.20
C LEU A 346 -4.60 -3.91 -20.33
N GLY A 347 -3.75 -3.70 -19.34
CA GLY A 347 -2.72 -2.65 -19.40
C GLY A 347 -1.71 -2.88 -20.51
N ALA A 348 -1.25 -4.13 -20.71
CA ALA A 348 -0.36 -4.51 -21.80
C ALA A 348 -1.03 -4.37 -23.18
N SER A 349 -2.35 -4.52 -23.27
CA SER A 349 -3.14 -4.31 -24.51
C SER A 349 -3.42 -2.83 -24.81
N GLY A 350 -2.84 -1.89 -24.04
CA GLY A 350 -3.08 -0.44 -24.21
C GLY A 350 -4.37 0.07 -23.57
N LYS A 351 -5.15 -0.77 -22.87
CA LYS A 351 -6.42 -0.42 -22.22
C LYS A 351 -6.22 0.09 -20.78
N VAL A 352 -5.26 0.99 -20.58
CA VAL A 352 -4.92 1.57 -19.27
C VAL A 352 -6.10 2.35 -18.68
N THR A 353 -6.85 3.04 -19.52
CA THR A 353 -8.03 3.83 -19.12
C THR A 353 -9.11 2.94 -18.53
N GLU A 354 -9.39 1.78 -19.14
CA GLU A 354 -10.39 0.81 -18.67
C GLU A 354 -9.96 0.18 -17.33
N VAL A 355 -8.67 -0.12 -17.16
CA VAL A 355 -8.14 -0.58 -15.86
C VAL A 355 -8.37 0.47 -14.78
N THR A 356 -8.12 1.73 -15.09
CA THR A 356 -8.33 2.85 -14.16
C THR A 356 -9.81 3.02 -13.82
N PHE A 357 -10.69 3.02 -14.82
CA PHE A 357 -12.13 3.15 -14.60
C PHE A 357 -12.71 2.00 -13.77
N THR A 358 -12.28 0.77 -13.99
CA THR A 358 -12.73 -0.35 -13.16
C THR A 358 -12.25 -0.22 -11.72
N THR A 359 -11.04 0.28 -11.48
CA THR A 359 -10.52 0.53 -10.13
C THR A 359 -11.31 1.62 -9.43
N VAL A 360 -11.47 2.79 -10.08
CA VAL A 360 -12.19 3.94 -9.51
C VAL A 360 -13.66 3.60 -9.30
N GLY A 361 -14.31 2.96 -10.28
CA GLY A 361 -15.72 2.55 -10.16
C GLY A 361 -15.98 1.61 -8.99
N SER A 362 -15.09 0.63 -8.80
CA SER A 362 -15.19 -0.28 -7.65
C SER A 362 -14.91 0.43 -6.32
N ALA A 363 -13.99 1.41 -6.28
CA ALA A 363 -13.75 2.22 -5.10
C ALA A 363 -14.98 3.08 -4.74
N VAL A 364 -15.59 3.72 -5.73
CA VAL A 364 -16.83 4.49 -5.55
C VAL A 364 -17.96 3.60 -5.06
N PHE A 365 -18.14 2.40 -5.65
CA PHE A 365 -19.12 1.43 -5.18
C PHE A 365 -18.89 1.05 -3.70
N CYS A 366 -17.63 0.78 -3.32
CA CYS A 366 -17.27 0.47 -1.94
C CYS A 366 -17.65 1.61 -0.98
N ILE A 367 -17.24 2.84 -1.31
CA ILE A 367 -17.51 4.02 -0.48
C ILE A 367 -19.02 4.25 -0.33
N VAL A 368 -19.75 4.29 -1.45
CA VAL A 368 -21.19 4.54 -1.46
C VAL A 368 -21.94 3.45 -0.68
N SER A 369 -21.61 2.18 -0.90
CA SER A 369 -22.24 1.07 -0.17
C SER A 369 -21.99 1.16 1.33
N LEU A 370 -20.74 1.43 1.75
CA LEU A 370 -20.39 1.57 3.16
C LEU A 370 -21.10 2.76 3.81
N LEU A 371 -21.15 3.92 3.14
CA LEU A 371 -21.86 5.10 3.64
C LEU A 371 -23.38 4.85 3.74
N THR A 372 -23.96 4.18 2.75
CA THR A 372 -25.39 3.84 2.75
C THR A 372 -25.75 2.92 3.91
N VAL A 373 -24.99 1.84 4.10
CA VAL A 373 -25.22 0.89 5.21
C VAL A 373 -25.03 1.57 6.57
N SER A 374 -24.07 2.49 6.67
CA SER A 374 -23.86 3.31 7.86
C SER A 374 -25.04 4.25 8.14
N ALA A 375 -25.53 4.94 7.11
CA ALA A 375 -26.67 5.87 7.24
C ALA A 375 -27.99 5.19 7.62
N ILE A 376 -28.21 3.94 7.16
CA ILE A 376 -29.39 3.13 7.48
C ILE A 376 -29.26 2.47 8.87
N GLY A 377 -28.09 2.52 9.52
CA GLY A 377 -27.86 1.93 10.85
C GLY A 377 -27.73 0.41 10.88
N VAL A 378 -27.53 -0.25 9.72
CA VAL A 378 -27.35 -1.72 9.60
C VAL A 378 -25.86 -2.11 9.44
N ALA A 379 -24.94 -1.21 9.78
CA ALA A 379 -23.52 -1.45 9.66
C ALA A 379 -23.05 -2.47 10.70
N SER A 380 -22.85 -3.69 10.27
CA SER A 380 -22.18 -4.76 11.01
C SER A 380 -20.91 -5.19 10.32
N LEU A 381 -20.00 -5.81 11.07
CA LEU A 381 -18.73 -6.26 10.48
C LEU A 381 -18.94 -7.33 9.38
N GLN A 382 -19.99 -8.16 9.51
CA GLN A 382 -20.37 -9.11 8.46
C GLN A 382 -20.77 -8.40 7.16
N VAL A 383 -21.61 -7.38 7.25
CA VAL A 383 -22.04 -6.59 6.08
C VAL A 383 -20.85 -5.89 5.43
N ILE A 384 -19.90 -5.40 6.22
CA ILE A 384 -18.67 -4.80 5.70
C ILE A 384 -17.80 -5.83 4.96
N CYS A 385 -17.66 -7.05 5.49
CA CYS A 385 -16.98 -8.14 4.80
C CYS A 385 -17.63 -8.47 3.45
N ILE A 386 -18.97 -8.53 3.41
CA ILE A 386 -19.74 -8.79 2.18
C ILE A 386 -19.50 -7.67 1.16
N ILE A 387 -19.60 -6.40 1.57
CA ILE A 387 -19.35 -5.25 0.68
C ILE A 387 -17.93 -5.31 0.11
N ARG A 388 -16.94 -5.66 0.95
CA ARG A 388 -15.55 -5.79 0.50
C ARG A 388 -15.38 -6.92 -0.52
N CYS A 389 -16.01 -8.07 -0.30
CA CYS A 389 -16.02 -9.17 -1.27
C CYS A 389 -16.72 -8.78 -2.58
N LEU A 390 -17.88 -8.13 -2.50
CA LEU A 390 -18.61 -7.65 -3.67
C LEU A 390 -17.82 -6.62 -4.48
N THR A 391 -17.12 -5.73 -3.80
CA THR A 391 -16.24 -4.74 -4.46
C THR A 391 -15.17 -5.41 -5.33
N GLU A 392 -14.47 -6.41 -4.78
CA GLU A 392 -13.45 -7.16 -5.53
C GLU A 392 -14.09 -8.01 -6.64
N ALA A 393 -15.28 -8.59 -6.40
CA ALA A 393 -16.01 -9.35 -7.38
C ALA A 393 -16.42 -8.47 -8.57
N ILE A 394 -16.95 -7.27 -8.33
CA ILE A 394 -17.33 -6.30 -9.37
C ILE A 394 -16.09 -5.91 -10.19
N MET A 395 -14.98 -5.60 -9.54
CA MET A 395 -13.72 -5.28 -10.23
C MET A 395 -13.22 -6.46 -11.07
N CYS A 396 -13.27 -7.66 -10.52
CA CYS A 396 -12.87 -8.89 -11.21
C CYS A 396 -13.74 -9.14 -12.46
N VAL A 397 -15.05 -9.15 -12.29
CA VAL A 397 -16.01 -9.43 -13.37
C VAL A 397 -15.92 -8.38 -14.48
N SER A 398 -15.86 -7.10 -14.12
CA SER A 398 -15.75 -6.01 -15.11
C SER A 398 -14.44 -6.12 -15.92
N ARG A 399 -13.32 -6.45 -15.29
CA ARG A 399 -12.04 -6.65 -15.99
C ARG A 399 -12.04 -7.87 -16.88
N ILE A 400 -12.59 -9.01 -16.43
CA ILE A 400 -12.72 -10.23 -17.26
C ILE A 400 -13.63 -9.94 -18.45
N TRP A 401 -14.73 -9.22 -18.25
CA TRP A 401 -15.64 -8.84 -19.33
C TRP A 401 -14.95 -7.96 -20.38
N LEU A 402 -14.16 -6.97 -19.97
CA LEU A 402 -13.38 -6.13 -20.86
C LEU A 402 -12.27 -6.89 -21.60
N ALA A 403 -11.69 -7.89 -20.94
CA ALA A 403 -10.63 -8.72 -21.51
C ALA A 403 -11.14 -9.90 -22.34
N ARG A 404 -12.47 -10.13 -22.40
CA ARG A 404 -13.04 -11.32 -23.04
C ARG A 404 -12.61 -11.54 -24.50
N GLY A 405 -12.49 -10.45 -25.26
CA GLY A 405 -12.08 -10.52 -26.67
C GLY A 405 -10.64 -10.99 -26.86
N TYR A 406 -9.76 -10.76 -25.87
CA TYR A 406 -8.39 -11.21 -25.85
C TYR A 406 -8.22 -12.63 -25.30
N LEU A 407 -8.97 -12.93 -24.23
CA LEU A 407 -8.87 -14.23 -23.54
C LEU A 407 -9.68 -15.32 -24.24
N PHE A 408 -10.80 -14.96 -24.88
CA PHE A 408 -11.72 -15.88 -25.52
C PHE A 408 -12.07 -15.38 -26.94
N PRO A 409 -11.11 -15.37 -27.88
CA PRO A 409 -11.41 -14.97 -29.26
C PRO A 409 -12.49 -15.89 -29.83
N SER A 410 -13.55 -15.30 -30.36
CA SER A 410 -14.54 -16.06 -31.11
C SER A 410 -13.89 -16.68 -32.33
N ARG A 411 -14.16 -17.94 -32.64
CA ARG A 411 -13.53 -18.72 -33.73
C ARG A 411 -13.63 -18.09 -35.15
N SER A 412 -14.30 -16.95 -35.30
CA SER A 412 -14.47 -16.25 -36.58
C SER A 412 -13.30 -15.36 -37.03
N VAL A 413 -12.32 -15.08 -36.19
CA VAL A 413 -11.23 -14.12 -36.52
C VAL A 413 -9.94 -14.83 -36.98
N THR A 414 -9.82 -16.14 -36.77
CA THR A 414 -8.62 -16.90 -37.17
C THR A 414 -8.57 -17.30 -38.65
N ALA A 415 -9.63 -17.02 -39.44
CA ALA A 415 -9.68 -17.36 -40.85
C ALA A 415 -9.13 -16.27 -41.81
N ASP A 416 -8.94 -15.04 -41.33
CA ASP A 416 -8.52 -13.90 -42.17
C ASP A 416 -7.01 -13.54 -42.06
N CYS A 417 -6.23 -14.23 -41.21
CA CYS A 417 -4.78 -14.04 -41.12
C CYS A 417 -3.94 -15.08 -41.88
N GLU A 418 -4.57 -16.04 -42.55
CA GLU A 418 -3.91 -17.05 -43.42
C GLU A 418 -4.20 -16.85 -44.95
N ARG A 419 -4.61 -15.65 -45.35
CA ARG A 419 -4.68 -15.31 -46.76
C ARG A 419 -3.77 -14.16 -47.12
#